data_b5b3f8d38f5cd502f8872b7af3a32eff
#
_entry.id   b5b3f8d38f5cd502f8872b7af3a32eff
#
_cell.length_a   1.000
_cell.length_b   1.000
_cell.length_c   1.000
_cell.angle_alpha   90.00
_cell.angle_beta   90.00
_cell.angle_gamma   90.00
#
_symmetry.space_group_name_H-M   'P 1'
#
loop_
_entity.id
_entity.type
_entity.pdbx_description
1 polymer ?
#
loop_
_entity_poly.entity_id
_entity_poly.type
_entity_poly.pdbx_seq_one_letter_code
_entity_poly.pdbx_strand_id
1 'polypeptide(L)'
;MDNNDTYTVRERFIDWKTINKAQPAYDKLLTASEQYKVNLKAQTRFTGKIDKLQKNAMMYLSHFLQVLFLAVERGEIKRSCLTLYGLDEEASAVPHLKTIDGLLDWGQKIIAGEKVRLKQGGRPIYNPTIGMVSTHYDIYCEAIERQRILQDRVNDSIEKLRLLRPAVDEVILDLWNQIEHHFVNEPPETRFNHCREYGVVYYYRRHEPHIY
;
A
#
# COMPACT_ATOMS: atom_id res chain seq x y z
N MET A 1 61.01 3.73 -16.28
CA MET A 1 59.99 3.10 -15.38
C MET A 1 58.76 2.91 -16.24
N ASP A 2 58.70 1.73 -16.87
CA ASP A 2 57.70 1.41 -17.90
C ASP A 2 56.49 0.80 -17.18
N ASN A 3 55.44 1.58 -17.05
CA ASN A 3 54.10 1.08 -16.69
C ASN A 3 53.48 0.46 -17.95
N ASN A 4 53.82 -0.80 -18.21
CA ASN A 4 53.07 -1.63 -19.14
C ASN A 4 51.79 -2.11 -18.46
N ASP A 5 50.78 -1.28 -18.46
CA ASP A 5 49.41 -1.70 -18.21
C ASP A 5 48.95 -2.56 -19.40
N THR A 6 49.30 -3.83 -19.34
CA THR A 6 48.74 -4.84 -20.22
C THR A 6 47.26 -4.93 -19.93
N TYR A 7 46.45 -4.21 -20.70
CA TYR A 7 45.03 -4.48 -20.85
C TYR A 7 44.87 -5.91 -21.38
N THR A 8 44.81 -6.88 -20.49
CA THR A 8 44.33 -8.21 -20.83
C THR A 8 42.86 -8.08 -21.21
N VAL A 9 42.59 -8.05 -22.49
CA VAL A 9 41.24 -8.24 -23.04
C VAL A 9 40.84 -9.65 -22.64
N ARG A 10 40.13 -9.80 -21.52
CA ARG A 10 39.50 -11.08 -21.14
C ARG A 10 38.61 -11.46 -22.32
N GLU A 11 38.90 -12.59 -22.96
CA GLU A 11 38.04 -13.11 -24.02
C GLU A 11 36.61 -13.21 -23.47
N ARG A 12 35.72 -12.51 -24.13
CA ARG A 12 34.30 -12.53 -23.77
C ARG A 12 33.74 -13.90 -24.15
N PHE A 13 33.32 -14.66 -23.18
CA PHE A 13 32.65 -15.95 -23.42
C PHE A 13 31.14 -15.86 -23.44
N ILE A 14 30.57 -14.69 -23.04
CA ILE A 14 29.12 -14.41 -23.10
C ILE A 14 28.81 -13.71 -24.41
N ASP A 15 27.78 -14.18 -25.12
CA ASP A 15 27.33 -13.62 -26.38
C ASP A 15 26.96 -12.14 -26.24
N TRP A 16 27.44 -11.35 -27.19
CA TRP A 16 27.12 -9.93 -27.28
C TRP A 16 25.61 -9.65 -27.35
N LYS A 17 24.85 -10.56 -28.01
CA LYS A 17 23.39 -10.47 -28.12
C LYS A 17 22.72 -10.60 -26.75
N THR A 18 23.21 -11.48 -25.88
CA THR A 18 22.72 -11.68 -24.51
C THR A 18 23.04 -10.48 -23.65
N ILE A 19 24.27 -9.95 -23.72
CA ILE A 19 24.65 -8.75 -22.96
C ILE A 19 23.78 -7.54 -23.36
N ASN A 20 23.54 -7.35 -24.66
CA ASN A 20 22.69 -6.26 -25.15
C ASN A 20 21.23 -6.36 -24.69
N LYS A 21 20.74 -7.56 -24.40
CA LYS A 21 19.42 -7.79 -23.80
C LYS A 21 19.44 -7.61 -22.27
N ALA A 22 20.53 -8.02 -21.61
CA ALA A 22 20.64 -8.03 -20.16
C ALA A 22 20.66 -6.62 -19.57
N GLN A 23 21.44 -5.69 -20.14
CA GLN A 23 21.55 -4.34 -19.60
C GLN A 23 20.21 -3.60 -19.59
N PRO A 24 19.44 -3.52 -20.71
CA PRO A 24 18.11 -2.89 -20.68
C PRO A 24 17.10 -3.61 -19.79
N ALA A 25 17.18 -4.96 -19.66
CA ALA A 25 16.31 -5.72 -18.78
C ALA A 25 16.57 -5.38 -17.31
N TYR A 26 17.87 -5.32 -16.94
CA TYR A 26 18.29 -4.89 -15.60
C TYR A 26 17.86 -3.46 -15.28
N ASP A 27 18.10 -2.50 -16.18
CA ASP A 27 17.75 -1.08 -15.98
C ASP A 27 16.23 -0.90 -15.79
N LYS A 28 15.42 -1.61 -16.57
CA LYS A 28 13.95 -1.61 -16.43
C LYS A 28 13.52 -2.21 -15.09
N LEU A 29 14.12 -3.35 -14.70
CA LEU A 29 13.81 -4.00 -13.43
C LEU A 29 14.20 -3.12 -12.24
N LEU A 30 15.39 -2.52 -12.29
CA LEU A 30 15.89 -1.61 -11.26
C LEU A 30 14.94 -0.42 -11.09
N THR A 31 14.61 0.26 -12.19
CA THR A 31 13.69 1.42 -12.20
C THR A 31 12.32 1.04 -11.63
N ALA A 32 11.75 -0.09 -12.04
CA ALA A 32 10.47 -0.56 -11.54
C ALA A 32 10.51 -0.92 -10.04
N SER A 33 11.62 -1.54 -9.59
CA SER A 33 11.85 -1.89 -8.18
C SER A 33 11.98 -0.64 -7.31
N GLU A 34 12.71 0.37 -7.76
CA GLU A 34 12.84 1.64 -7.05
C GLU A 34 11.52 2.38 -6.94
N GLN A 35 10.74 2.42 -8.03
CA GLN A 35 9.40 3.02 -8.03
C GLN A 35 8.47 2.30 -7.06
N TYR A 36 8.50 0.97 -7.01
CA TYR A 36 7.74 0.18 -6.03
C TYR A 36 8.13 0.55 -4.58
N LYS A 37 9.44 0.63 -4.29
CA LYS A 37 9.94 0.99 -2.95
C LYS A 37 9.47 2.40 -2.53
N VAL A 38 9.49 3.35 -3.45
CA VAL A 38 9.02 4.73 -3.21
C VAL A 38 7.52 4.74 -2.90
N ASN A 39 6.71 4.06 -3.72
CA ASN A 39 5.26 4.00 -3.55
C ASN A 39 4.88 3.28 -2.25
N LEU A 40 5.52 2.15 -1.94
CA LEU A 40 5.31 1.42 -0.69
C LEU A 40 5.66 2.25 0.55
N LYS A 41 6.78 2.97 0.52
CA LYS A 41 7.19 3.87 1.60
C LYS A 41 6.18 5.00 1.81
N ALA A 42 5.66 5.58 0.72
CA ALA A 42 4.64 6.63 0.79
C ALA A 42 3.34 6.11 1.41
N GLN A 43 2.87 4.94 0.99
CA GLN A 43 1.68 4.28 1.54
C GLN A 43 1.84 3.97 3.03
N THR A 44 2.94 3.29 3.41
CA THR A 44 3.19 2.90 4.82
C THR A 44 3.25 4.13 5.75
N ARG A 45 3.93 5.20 5.29
CA ARG A 45 4.01 6.46 6.06
C ARG A 45 2.64 7.11 6.25
N PHE A 46 1.76 6.98 5.27
CA PHE A 46 0.43 7.59 5.33
C PHE A 46 -0.54 6.76 6.18
N THR A 47 -0.48 5.43 6.10
CA THR A 47 -1.34 4.52 6.88
C THR A 47 -1.26 4.81 8.38
N GLY A 48 -0.06 5.05 8.92
CA GLY A 48 0.10 5.37 10.34
C GLY A 48 -0.59 6.66 10.82
N LYS A 49 -1.06 7.52 9.91
CA LYS A 49 -1.80 8.75 10.25
C LYS A 49 -3.32 8.53 10.27
N ILE A 50 -3.82 7.55 9.53
CA ILE A 50 -5.27 7.31 9.36
C ILE A 50 -5.93 6.92 10.68
N ASP A 51 -5.31 6.06 11.48
CA ASP A 51 -5.86 5.63 12.77
C ASP A 51 -6.19 6.79 13.70
N LYS A 52 -5.34 7.80 13.73
CA LYS A 52 -5.58 9.01 14.53
C LYS A 52 -6.77 9.82 13.97
N LEU A 53 -6.86 9.95 12.65
CA LEU A 53 -7.95 10.67 12.00
C LEU A 53 -9.28 9.94 12.18
N GLN A 54 -9.28 8.62 12.06
CA GLN A 54 -10.45 7.77 12.33
C GLN A 54 -10.93 7.92 13.78
N LYS A 55 -10.03 7.83 14.75
CA LYS A 55 -10.36 8.02 16.17
C LYS A 55 -10.96 9.38 16.45
N ASN A 56 -10.42 10.44 15.84
CA ASN A 56 -10.95 11.79 15.99
C ASN A 56 -12.36 11.90 15.38
N ALA A 57 -12.55 11.47 14.13
CA ALA A 57 -13.86 11.52 13.47
C ALA A 57 -14.91 10.70 14.26
N MET A 58 -14.55 9.50 14.69
CA MET A 58 -15.41 8.64 15.51
C MET A 58 -15.77 9.31 16.85
N MET A 59 -14.80 9.93 17.51
CA MET A 59 -15.01 10.61 18.80
C MET A 59 -16.01 11.77 18.65
N TYR A 60 -15.79 12.65 17.69
CA TYR A 60 -16.70 13.80 17.48
C TYR A 60 -18.09 13.36 17.07
N LEU A 61 -18.21 12.36 16.19
CA LEU A 61 -19.48 11.82 15.75
C LEU A 61 -20.24 11.12 16.89
N SER A 62 -19.55 10.29 17.69
CA SER A 62 -20.17 9.61 18.83
C SER A 62 -20.64 10.59 19.92
N HIS A 63 -19.82 11.62 20.23
CA HIS A 63 -20.22 12.65 21.19
C HIS A 63 -21.43 13.46 20.71
N PHE A 64 -21.47 13.81 19.43
CA PHE A 64 -22.64 14.49 18.86
C PHE A 64 -23.91 13.65 19.01
N LEU A 65 -23.84 12.37 18.69
CA LEU A 65 -24.96 11.44 18.85
C LEU A 65 -25.41 11.31 20.31
N GLN A 66 -24.48 11.22 21.25
CA GLN A 66 -24.80 11.17 22.69
C GLN A 66 -25.53 12.43 23.12
N VAL A 67 -25.07 13.62 22.71
CA VAL A 67 -25.74 14.89 23.03
C VAL A 67 -27.11 14.97 22.37
N LEU A 68 -27.25 14.51 21.11
CA LEU A 68 -28.52 14.41 20.41
C LEU A 68 -29.53 13.55 21.19
N PHE A 69 -29.13 12.34 21.62
CA PHE A 69 -30.01 11.47 22.42
C PHE A 69 -30.40 12.09 23.75
N LEU A 70 -29.47 12.73 24.47
CA LEU A 70 -29.76 13.46 25.69
C LEU A 70 -30.74 14.62 25.47
N ALA A 71 -30.62 15.33 24.36
CA ALA A 71 -31.58 16.43 24.01
C ALA A 71 -33.00 15.87 23.68
N VAL A 72 -33.06 14.69 23.06
CA VAL A 72 -34.34 13.98 22.85
C VAL A 72 -34.94 13.51 24.16
N GLU A 73 -34.17 12.92 25.08
CA GLU A 73 -34.65 12.49 26.39
C GLU A 73 -35.17 13.66 27.24
N ARG A 74 -34.57 14.85 27.14
CA ARG A 74 -35.02 16.08 27.82
C ARG A 74 -36.23 16.73 27.15
N GLY A 75 -36.69 16.21 26.02
CA GLY A 75 -37.78 16.81 25.25
C GLY A 75 -37.42 18.09 24.50
N GLU A 76 -36.13 18.45 24.43
CA GLU A 76 -35.62 19.60 23.66
C GLU A 76 -35.70 19.36 22.15
N ILE A 77 -35.57 18.10 21.74
CA ILE A 77 -35.68 17.62 20.36
C ILE A 77 -36.75 16.52 20.32
N LYS A 78 -37.67 16.59 19.37
CA LYS A 78 -38.72 15.57 19.20
C LYS A 78 -38.09 14.24 18.74
N ARG A 79 -38.55 13.09 19.27
CA ARG A 79 -38.11 11.75 18.87
C ARG A 79 -38.26 11.52 17.36
N SER A 80 -39.31 12.00 16.73
CA SER A 80 -39.53 11.90 15.31
C SER A 80 -38.37 12.54 14.47
N CYS A 81 -37.59 13.46 15.06
CA CYS A 81 -36.44 14.04 14.37
C CYS A 81 -35.31 13.03 14.19
N LEU A 82 -35.25 11.93 14.94
CA LEU A 82 -34.22 10.87 14.82
C LEU A 82 -34.26 10.25 13.42
N THR A 83 -35.40 10.16 12.79
CA THR A 83 -35.56 9.66 11.42
C THR A 83 -34.79 10.48 10.37
N LEU A 84 -34.60 11.79 10.62
CA LEU A 84 -33.78 12.64 9.74
C LEU A 84 -32.34 12.24 9.66
N TYR A 85 -31.82 11.56 10.70
CA TYR A 85 -30.46 11.04 10.80
C TYR A 85 -30.34 9.58 10.36
N GLY A 86 -31.45 8.98 9.88
CA GLY A 86 -31.51 7.56 9.55
C GLY A 86 -31.51 6.64 10.79
N LEU A 87 -31.91 7.18 11.94
CA LEU A 87 -32.08 6.46 13.19
C LEU A 87 -33.57 6.13 13.40
N ASP A 88 -33.84 5.01 14.07
CA ASP A 88 -35.21 4.70 14.50
C ASP A 88 -35.64 5.66 15.62
N GLU A 89 -36.96 5.92 15.73
CA GLU A 89 -37.50 6.80 16.78
C GLU A 89 -37.23 6.27 18.20
N GLU A 90 -37.11 4.97 18.34
CA GLU A 90 -36.75 4.29 19.61
C GLU A 90 -35.26 4.17 19.87
N ALA A 91 -34.42 4.65 18.92
CA ALA A 91 -32.98 4.58 19.07
C ALA A 91 -32.51 5.39 20.29
N SER A 92 -31.68 4.78 21.12
CA SER A 92 -31.07 5.37 22.31
C SER A 92 -29.56 5.13 22.42
N ALA A 93 -29.00 4.36 21.51
CA ALA A 93 -27.60 3.98 21.50
C ALA A 93 -26.88 4.44 20.23
N VAL A 94 -25.62 4.82 20.40
CA VAL A 94 -24.74 5.18 19.28
C VAL A 94 -24.54 3.96 18.36
N PRO A 95 -24.77 4.11 17.05
CA PRO A 95 -24.57 3.03 16.10
C PRO A 95 -23.10 2.60 16.01
N HIS A 96 -22.84 1.48 15.32
CA HIS A 96 -21.50 0.94 15.18
C HIS A 96 -20.62 1.80 14.28
N LEU A 97 -19.68 2.56 14.88
CA LEU A 97 -18.78 3.50 14.18
C LEU A 97 -17.33 2.97 14.02
N LYS A 98 -17.03 1.76 14.47
CA LYS A 98 -15.64 1.26 14.53
C LYS A 98 -15.09 0.84 13.15
N THR A 99 -15.97 0.45 12.23
CA THR A 99 -15.58 0.07 10.87
C THR A 99 -15.45 1.32 9.98
N ILE A 100 -14.63 1.23 8.94
CA ILE A 100 -14.48 2.32 7.96
C ILE A 100 -15.84 2.65 7.33
N ASP A 101 -16.52 1.62 6.81
CA ASP A 101 -17.82 1.77 6.15
C ASP A 101 -18.89 2.33 7.10
N GLY A 102 -18.93 1.84 8.34
CA GLY A 102 -19.86 2.32 9.34
C GLY A 102 -19.63 3.80 9.69
N LEU A 103 -18.37 4.22 9.84
CA LEU A 103 -18.06 5.61 10.13
C LEU A 103 -18.36 6.53 8.95
N LEU A 104 -18.12 6.09 7.71
CA LEU A 104 -18.43 6.84 6.50
C LEU A 104 -19.95 7.00 6.30
N ASP A 105 -20.71 5.91 6.41
CA ASP A 105 -22.15 5.90 6.23
C ASP A 105 -22.86 6.75 7.30
N TRP A 106 -22.57 6.47 8.58
CA TRP A 106 -23.21 7.21 9.68
C TRP A 106 -22.77 8.67 9.73
N GLY A 107 -21.51 8.98 9.44
CA GLY A 107 -21.05 10.37 9.38
C GLY A 107 -21.84 11.19 8.35
N GLN A 108 -22.03 10.66 7.16
CA GLN A 108 -22.81 11.30 6.11
C GLN A 108 -24.28 11.51 6.52
N LYS A 109 -24.93 10.46 7.07
CA LYS A 109 -26.34 10.51 7.53
C LYS A 109 -26.53 11.54 8.63
N ILE A 110 -25.66 11.55 9.64
CA ILE A 110 -25.79 12.47 10.78
C ILE A 110 -25.58 13.92 10.35
N ILE A 111 -24.56 14.20 9.53
CA ILE A 111 -24.29 15.55 9.03
C ILE A 111 -25.46 16.05 8.16
N ALA A 112 -25.99 15.20 7.28
CA ALA A 112 -27.12 15.54 6.44
C ALA A 112 -28.40 15.77 7.26
N GLY A 113 -28.69 14.88 8.21
CA GLY A 113 -29.86 14.96 9.08
C GLY A 113 -29.86 16.24 9.93
N GLU A 114 -28.72 16.61 10.52
CA GLU A 114 -28.63 17.85 11.30
C GLU A 114 -28.84 19.11 10.42
N LYS A 115 -28.27 19.12 9.21
CA LYS A 115 -28.49 20.20 8.26
C LYS A 115 -29.99 20.37 7.93
N VAL A 116 -30.71 19.25 7.77
CA VAL A 116 -32.19 19.30 7.52
C VAL A 116 -32.91 19.80 8.75
N ARG A 117 -32.62 19.28 9.94
CA ARG A 117 -33.24 19.69 11.19
C ARG A 117 -33.06 21.19 11.47
N LEU A 118 -31.85 21.72 11.24
CA LEU A 118 -31.56 23.15 11.39
C LEU A 118 -32.36 24.02 10.39
N LYS A 119 -32.49 23.56 9.13
CA LYS A 119 -33.32 24.25 8.13
C LYS A 119 -34.80 24.29 8.51
N GLN A 120 -35.29 23.32 9.27
CA GLN A 120 -36.65 23.27 9.81
C GLN A 120 -36.83 24.12 11.08
N GLY A 121 -35.82 24.93 11.46
CA GLY A 121 -35.88 25.81 12.63
C GLY A 121 -35.44 25.17 13.95
N GLY A 122 -34.82 24.00 13.89
CA GLY A 122 -34.24 23.34 15.07
C GLY A 122 -33.10 24.15 15.71
N ARG A 123 -32.99 24.11 17.03
CA ARG A 123 -31.87 24.75 17.76
C ARG A 123 -30.58 23.96 17.55
N PRO A 124 -29.43 24.61 17.28
CA PRO A 124 -28.16 23.93 17.11
C PRO A 124 -27.71 23.17 18.37
N ILE A 125 -27.07 22.03 18.19
CA ILE A 125 -26.31 21.33 19.22
C ILE A 125 -24.93 21.98 19.30
N TYR A 126 -24.43 22.28 20.51
CA TYR A 126 -23.24 23.09 20.68
C TYR A 126 -21.98 22.31 21.04
N ASN A 127 -22.06 21.21 21.74
CA ASN A 127 -20.88 20.45 22.18
C ASN A 127 -20.97 18.94 21.87
N PRO A 128 -20.39 18.48 20.73
CA PRO A 128 -19.76 19.25 19.65
C PRO A 128 -20.78 19.88 18.71
N THR A 129 -20.39 20.95 18.01
CA THR A 129 -21.22 21.49 16.91
C THR A 129 -21.13 20.58 15.70
N ILE A 130 -22.19 20.58 14.85
CA ILE A 130 -22.15 19.82 13.59
C ILE A 130 -21.01 20.27 12.67
N GLY A 131 -20.60 21.52 12.73
CA GLY A 131 -19.44 22.03 11.99
C GLY A 131 -18.14 21.35 12.42
N MET A 132 -17.94 21.13 13.73
CA MET A 132 -16.77 20.37 14.23
C MET A 132 -16.81 18.92 13.77
N VAL A 133 -17.98 18.28 13.85
CA VAL A 133 -18.18 16.90 13.37
C VAL A 133 -17.84 16.80 11.87
N SER A 134 -18.43 17.72 11.05
CA SER A 134 -18.19 17.75 9.61
C SER A 134 -16.71 17.92 9.28
N THR A 135 -16.02 18.85 9.95
CA THR A 135 -14.59 19.08 9.72
C THR A 135 -13.75 17.83 9.95
N HIS A 136 -13.95 17.13 11.08
CA HIS A 136 -13.17 15.92 11.39
C HIS A 136 -13.56 14.75 10.48
N TYR A 137 -14.84 14.66 10.10
CA TYR A 137 -15.33 13.66 9.16
C TYR A 137 -14.76 13.89 7.75
N ASP A 138 -14.77 15.11 7.24
CA ASP A 138 -14.26 15.45 5.91
C ASP A 138 -12.77 15.18 5.80
N ILE A 139 -11.97 15.55 6.83
CA ILE A 139 -10.54 15.24 6.91
C ILE A 139 -10.30 13.72 6.87
N TYR A 140 -11.16 12.94 7.54
CA TYR A 140 -11.07 11.48 7.51
C TYR A 140 -11.42 10.92 6.14
N CYS A 141 -12.48 11.40 5.50
CA CYS A 141 -12.87 10.99 4.14
C CYS A 141 -11.76 11.24 3.12
N GLU A 142 -11.16 12.44 3.15
CA GLU A 142 -10.01 12.78 2.29
C GLU A 142 -8.81 11.85 2.55
N ALA A 143 -8.58 11.49 3.80
CA ALA A 143 -7.50 10.57 4.15
C ALA A 143 -7.74 9.15 3.62
N ILE A 144 -8.96 8.64 3.70
CA ILE A 144 -9.33 7.33 3.15
C ILE A 144 -9.16 7.32 1.63
N GLU A 145 -9.64 8.36 0.93
CA GLU A 145 -9.48 8.44 -0.53
C GLU A 145 -8.00 8.52 -0.93
N ARG A 146 -7.21 9.30 -0.20
CA ARG A 146 -5.76 9.35 -0.43
C ARG A 146 -5.08 8.01 -0.18
N GLN A 147 -5.49 7.26 0.84
CA GLN A 147 -4.98 5.91 1.11
C GLN A 147 -5.27 4.97 -0.05
N ARG A 148 -6.47 5.03 -0.61
CA ARG A 148 -6.87 4.24 -1.78
C ARG A 148 -5.97 4.52 -2.98
N ILE A 149 -5.75 5.80 -3.31
CA ILE A 149 -4.86 6.21 -4.39
C ILE A 149 -3.42 5.70 -4.19
N LEU A 150 -2.91 5.76 -2.95
CA LEU A 150 -1.58 5.24 -2.64
C LEU A 150 -1.50 3.72 -2.76
N GLN A 151 -2.55 3.01 -2.35
CA GLN A 151 -2.66 1.55 -2.52
C GLN A 151 -2.66 1.17 -4.00
N ASP A 152 -3.44 1.87 -4.83
CA ASP A 152 -3.50 1.62 -6.27
C ASP A 152 -2.14 1.80 -6.93
N ARG A 153 -1.38 2.85 -6.56
CA ARG A 153 -0.01 3.07 -7.04
C ARG A 153 0.94 1.93 -6.67
N VAL A 154 0.79 1.36 -5.48
CA VAL A 154 1.59 0.19 -5.06
C VAL A 154 1.20 -1.03 -5.89
N ASN A 155 -0.09 -1.29 -6.07
CA ASN A 155 -0.60 -2.40 -6.88
C ASN A 155 -0.12 -2.30 -8.33
N ASP A 156 -0.19 -1.12 -8.94
CA ASP A 156 0.31 -0.86 -10.30
C ASP A 156 1.82 -1.13 -10.41
N SER A 157 2.59 -0.79 -9.37
CA SER A 157 4.03 -1.04 -9.34
C SER A 157 4.36 -2.53 -9.23
N ILE A 158 3.58 -3.28 -8.44
CA ILE A 158 3.68 -4.75 -8.34
C ILE A 158 3.37 -5.39 -9.69
N GLU A 159 2.30 -4.94 -10.34
CA GLU A 159 1.90 -5.48 -11.64
C GLU A 159 2.96 -5.22 -12.72
N LYS A 160 3.58 -4.04 -12.74
CA LYS A 160 4.71 -3.74 -13.62
C LYS A 160 5.89 -4.68 -13.39
N LEU A 161 6.25 -4.95 -12.13
CA LEU A 161 7.30 -5.91 -11.79
C LEU A 161 6.94 -7.33 -12.25
N ARG A 162 5.68 -7.74 -12.05
CA ARG A 162 5.17 -9.05 -12.47
C ARG A 162 5.27 -9.24 -13.99
N LEU A 163 4.94 -8.20 -14.76
CA LEU A 163 5.01 -8.24 -16.24
C LEU A 163 6.46 -8.25 -16.77
N LEU A 164 7.40 -7.63 -16.06
CA LEU A 164 8.82 -7.63 -16.45
C LEU A 164 9.50 -8.97 -16.16
N ARG A 165 9.06 -9.69 -15.13
CA ARG A 165 9.74 -10.86 -14.60
C ARG A 165 10.01 -11.96 -15.65
N PRO A 166 9.06 -12.41 -16.50
CA PRO A 166 9.33 -13.48 -17.46
C PRO A 166 10.47 -13.16 -18.43
N ALA A 167 10.52 -11.93 -18.92
CA ALA A 167 11.57 -11.49 -19.84
C ALA A 167 12.94 -11.38 -19.15
N VAL A 168 12.97 -10.97 -17.88
CA VAL A 168 14.21 -10.93 -17.08
C VAL A 168 14.68 -12.33 -16.75
N ASP A 169 13.77 -13.23 -16.35
CA ASP A 169 14.09 -14.63 -16.02
C ASP A 169 14.65 -15.37 -17.26
N GLU A 170 14.13 -15.11 -18.47
CA GLU A 170 14.69 -15.63 -19.72
C GLU A 170 16.13 -15.20 -19.96
N VAL A 171 16.41 -13.91 -19.75
CA VAL A 171 17.77 -13.37 -19.90
C VAL A 171 18.73 -13.92 -18.86
N ILE A 172 18.29 -14.06 -17.62
CA ILE A 172 19.08 -14.65 -16.53
C ILE A 172 19.42 -16.10 -16.85
N LEU A 173 18.44 -16.87 -17.33
CA LEU A 173 18.61 -18.27 -17.70
C LEU A 173 19.63 -18.42 -18.84
N ASP A 174 19.54 -17.56 -19.85
CA ASP A 174 20.48 -17.56 -20.98
C ASP A 174 21.92 -17.23 -20.50
N LEU A 175 22.08 -16.20 -19.65
CA LEU A 175 23.36 -15.86 -19.02
C LEU A 175 23.93 -17.05 -18.22
N TRP A 176 23.15 -17.66 -17.36
CA TRP A 176 23.57 -18.77 -16.51
C TRP A 176 24.00 -19.99 -17.35
N ASN A 177 23.25 -20.32 -18.39
CA ASN A 177 23.57 -21.42 -19.30
C ASN A 177 24.92 -21.17 -20.00
N GLN A 178 25.20 -19.95 -20.44
CA GLN A 178 26.46 -19.60 -21.09
C GLN A 178 27.63 -19.66 -20.09
N ILE A 179 27.46 -19.20 -18.86
CA ILE A 179 28.45 -19.29 -17.78
C ILE A 179 28.75 -20.77 -17.45
N GLU A 180 27.73 -21.60 -17.25
CA GLU A 180 27.89 -23.00 -16.92
C GLU A 180 28.57 -23.78 -18.07
N HIS A 181 28.22 -23.44 -19.31
CA HIS A 181 28.84 -24.04 -20.50
C HIS A 181 30.31 -23.68 -20.61
N HIS A 182 30.69 -22.46 -20.28
CA HIS A 182 32.11 -22.05 -20.30
C HIS A 182 32.98 -22.86 -19.35
N PHE A 183 32.47 -23.17 -18.16
CA PHE A 183 33.21 -23.92 -17.14
C PHE A 183 32.92 -25.42 -17.13
N VAL A 184 32.26 -25.98 -18.16
CA VAL A 184 31.77 -27.38 -18.19
C VAL A 184 32.88 -28.40 -18.04
N ASN A 185 34.09 -28.09 -18.51
CA ASN A 185 35.27 -29.01 -18.49
C ASN A 185 36.03 -28.97 -17.18
N GLU A 186 35.67 -28.10 -16.24
CA GLU A 186 36.32 -28.01 -14.95
C GLU A 186 35.82 -29.05 -13.95
N PRO A 187 36.63 -29.43 -12.93
CA PRO A 187 36.16 -30.27 -11.83
C PRO A 187 34.94 -29.61 -11.14
N PRO A 188 33.96 -30.42 -10.68
CA PRO A 188 32.67 -29.86 -10.17
C PRO A 188 32.84 -28.77 -9.10
N GLU A 189 33.71 -28.95 -8.14
CA GLU A 189 33.92 -27.97 -7.06
C GLU A 189 34.46 -26.64 -7.59
N THR A 190 35.45 -26.65 -8.46
CA THR A 190 36.05 -25.46 -9.08
C THR A 190 35.04 -24.78 -9.98
N ARG A 191 34.28 -25.55 -10.78
CA ARG A 191 33.24 -25.07 -11.66
C ARG A 191 32.15 -24.31 -10.90
N PHE A 192 31.62 -24.87 -9.81
CA PHE A 192 30.58 -24.19 -9.02
C PHE A 192 31.13 -22.91 -8.37
N ASN A 193 32.36 -22.87 -7.94
CA ASN A 193 32.94 -21.65 -7.37
C ASN A 193 33.08 -20.56 -8.45
N HIS A 194 33.61 -20.89 -9.62
CA HIS A 194 33.71 -19.95 -10.74
C HIS A 194 32.33 -19.46 -11.19
N CYS A 195 31.33 -20.34 -11.35
CA CYS A 195 29.99 -19.93 -11.69
C CYS A 195 29.37 -18.97 -10.65
N ARG A 196 29.63 -19.20 -9.34
CA ARG A 196 29.17 -18.30 -8.27
C ARG A 196 29.81 -16.91 -8.33
N GLU A 197 31.09 -16.80 -8.74
CA GLU A 197 31.78 -15.52 -8.95
C GLU A 197 31.05 -14.67 -10.02
N TYR A 198 30.44 -15.33 -11.00
CA TYR A 198 29.60 -14.66 -12.03
C TYR A 198 28.12 -14.51 -11.62
N GLY A 199 27.77 -14.83 -10.38
CA GLY A 199 26.42 -14.60 -9.84
C GLY A 199 25.42 -15.74 -10.09
N VAL A 200 25.87 -16.91 -10.56
CA VAL A 200 25.01 -18.11 -10.62
C VAL A 200 24.76 -18.61 -9.20
N VAL A 201 23.48 -18.81 -8.86
CA VAL A 201 23.09 -19.21 -7.50
C VAL A 201 22.61 -20.65 -7.51
N TYR A 202 23.27 -21.49 -6.76
CA TYR A 202 22.92 -22.91 -6.60
C TYR A 202 22.25 -23.14 -5.26
N TYR A 203 21.12 -23.87 -5.29
CA TYR A 203 20.38 -24.31 -4.11
C TYR A 203 20.29 -25.83 -4.11
N TYR A 204 20.55 -26.45 -2.96
CA TYR A 204 20.24 -27.86 -2.77
C TYR A 204 18.72 -28.04 -2.62
N ARG A 205 18.19 -29.04 -3.29
CA ARG A 205 16.80 -29.44 -3.06
C ARG A 205 16.66 -30.12 -1.69
N ARG A 206 15.48 -30.05 -1.14
CA ARG A 206 15.17 -30.73 0.12
C ARG A 206 15.47 -32.24 -0.06
N HIS A 207 16.36 -32.81 0.77
CA HIS A 207 16.87 -34.18 0.71
C HIS A 207 17.95 -34.47 -0.35
N GLU A 208 18.51 -33.48 -0.99
CA GLU A 208 19.68 -33.63 -1.85
C GLU A 208 20.96 -33.74 -1.00
N PRO A 209 21.83 -34.72 -1.23
CA PRO A 209 23.09 -34.80 -0.48
C PRO A 209 23.96 -33.59 -0.83
N HIS A 210 24.50 -32.94 0.20
CA HIS A 210 25.47 -31.86 0.03
C HIS A 210 26.82 -32.50 -0.40
N ILE A 211 27.19 -32.33 -1.66
CA ILE A 211 28.39 -32.93 -2.25
C ILE A 211 29.61 -32.01 -2.09
N TYR A 212 29.41 -30.75 -1.69
CA TYR A 212 30.48 -29.72 -1.57
C TYR A 212 30.31 -28.85 -0.33
#